data_cbef9225e025c4cf1b74b77bf80bbb75
#
_entry.id   cbef9225e025c4cf1b74b77bf80bbb75
#
_cell.length_a   1.000
_cell.length_b   1.000
_cell.length_c   1.000
_cell.angle_alpha   90.00
_cell.angle_beta   90.00
_cell.angle_gamma   90.00
#
_symmetry.space_group_name_H-M   'P 1'
#
loop_
_entity.id
_entity.type
_entity.pdbx_description
1 polymer ?
#
loop_
_entity_poly.entity_id
_entity_poly.type
_entity_poly.pdbx_seq_one_letter_code
_entity_poly.pdbx_strand_id
1 'polypeptide(L)'
;MMNLSNRFNPRLSRIEVSKIRQFDQQISSIPDVIKLTLGEPDFPTPEHVKQAGITAIEEDFSHYTGMRGLEELREAACMFQQQRYGLTYDPQTEVLTTVGATEAIASALLSVLEEGDKVLIPAPAYSGYQPLVELAGAELIPIDTSDTGFVCQPEQFERAFEQYGSAIKAVILNYPNNPTGTTLSASQLEAIAEVLKKYPVFVISDEVYAELTYSGTHMSIAAYLPEQTIVISGLSKSHAMTGWRVG
;
A
#
# COMPACT_ATOMS: atom_id res chain seq x y z
N MET A 1 -12.11 -20.45 -35.55
CA MET A 1 -11.30 -19.53 -34.75
C MET A 1 -10.56 -20.33 -33.68
N MET A 2 -9.28 -20.06 -33.51
CA MET A 2 -8.49 -20.70 -32.45
C MET A 2 -8.97 -20.18 -31.07
N ASN A 3 -9.31 -21.07 -30.15
CA ASN A 3 -9.71 -20.68 -28.80
C ASN A 3 -8.47 -20.68 -27.89
N LEU A 4 -8.09 -19.52 -27.38
CA LEU A 4 -6.94 -19.32 -26.48
C LEU A 4 -7.33 -19.19 -25.01
N SER A 5 -8.60 -19.37 -24.65
CA SER A 5 -9.09 -19.19 -23.27
C SER A 5 -8.34 -20.06 -22.24
N ASN A 6 -7.86 -21.23 -22.65
CA ASN A 6 -7.11 -22.15 -21.78
C ASN A 6 -5.59 -21.85 -21.72
N ARG A 7 -5.13 -20.77 -22.38
CA ARG A 7 -3.71 -20.41 -22.43
C ARG A 7 -3.35 -19.25 -21.50
N PHE A 8 -4.34 -18.66 -20.83
CA PHE A 8 -4.10 -17.65 -19.81
C PHE A 8 -3.38 -18.25 -18.60
N ASN A 9 -2.67 -17.39 -17.85
CA ASN A 9 -2.10 -17.76 -16.57
C ASN A 9 -3.22 -18.33 -15.66
N PRO A 10 -3.10 -19.57 -15.18
CA PRO A 10 -4.16 -20.19 -14.36
C PRO A 10 -4.46 -19.42 -13.07
N ARG A 11 -3.53 -18.63 -12.55
CA ARG A 11 -3.77 -17.80 -11.37
C ARG A 11 -4.83 -16.72 -11.60
N LEU A 12 -5.04 -16.28 -12.85
CA LEU A 12 -6.08 -15.31 -13.17
C LEU A 12 -7.49 -15.81 -12.88
N SER A 13 -7.70 -17.12 -12.86
CA SER A 13 -9.01 -17.71 -12.52
C SER A 13 -9.39 -17.56 -11.04
N ARG A 14 -8.41 -17.25 -10.18
CA ARG A 14 -8.61 -17.01 -8.75
C ARG A 14 -8.91 -15.56 -8.43
N ILE A 15 -8.63 -14.65 -9.38
CA ILE A 15 -8.79 -13.20 -9.18
C ILE A 15 -10.21 -12.80 -9.54
N GLU A 16 -10.94 -12.31 -8.55
CA GLU A 16 -12.26 -11.72 -8.76
C GLU A 16 -12.13 -10.24 -9.13
N VAL A 17 -13.02 -9.79 -10.02
CA VAL A 17 -13.15 -8.34 -10.27
C VAL A 17 -13.70 -7.66 -9.02
N SER A 18 -13.10 -6.54 -8.64
CA SER A 18 -13.52 -5.79 -7.44
C SER A 18 -15.01 -5.50 -7.43
N LYS A 19 -15.74 -6.06 -6.44
CA LYS A 19 -17.18 -5.87 -6.28
C LYS A 19 -17.55 -4.40 -6.07
N ILE A 20 -16.69 -3.63 -5.39
CA ILE A 20 -16.87 -2.19 -5.18
C ILE A 20 -16.83 -1.45 -6.52
N ARG A 21 -15.87 -1.77 -7.41
CA ARG A 21 -15.79 -1.13 -8.72
C ARG A 21 -16.95 -1.53 -9.65
N GLN A 22 -17.39 -2.78 -9.59
CA GLN A 22 -18.58 -3.22 -10.32
C GLN A 22 -19.82 -2.47 -9.85
N PHE A 23 -20.01 -2.35 -8.54
CA PHE A 23 -21.11 -1.59 -7.95
C PHE A 23 -21.05 -0.11 -8.30
N ASP A 24 -19.86 0.52 -8.20
CA ASP A 24 -19.67 1.92 -8.61
C ASP A 24 -20.06 2.15 -10.06
N GLN A 25 -19.69 1.24 -10.95
CA GLN A 25 -20.06 1.31 -12.36
C GLN A 25 -21.59 1.17 -12.56
N GLN A 26 -22.23 0.29 -11.83
CA GLN A 26 -23.68 0.09 -11.91
C GLN A 26 -24.47 1.32 -11.48
N ILE A 27 -24.05 1.99 -10.39
CA ILE A 27 -24.73 3.18 -9.88
C ILE A 27 -24.36 4.46 -10.64
N SER A 28 -23.34 4.42 -11.51
CA SER A 28 -22.90 5.60 -12.28
C SER A 28 -23.95 6.14 -13.24
N SER A 29 -24.93 5.33 -13.63
CA SER A 29 -26.05 5.71 -14.50
C SER A 29 -27.26 6.28 -13.76
N ILE A 30 -27.27 6.26 -12.42
CA ILE A 30 -28.37 6.77 -11.59
C ILE A 30 -28.20 8.28 -11.43
N PRO A 31 -29.17 9.10 -11.88
CA PRO A 31 -29.09 10.54 -11.68
C PRO A 31 -29.05 10.92 -10.20
N ASP A 32 -28.32 11.98 -9.88
CA ASP A 32 -28.26 12.60 -8.54
C ASP A 32 -27.78 11.68 -7.39
N VAL A 33 -27.18 10.52 -7.72
CA VAL A 33 -26.63 9.62 -6.70
C VAL A 33 -25.32 10.21 -6.12
N ILE A 34 -25.25 10.28 -4.80
CA ILE A 34 -24.03 10.60 -4.08
C ILE A 34 -23.22 9.30 -3.90
N LYS A 35 -22.07 9.23 -4.56
CA LYS A 35 -21.21 8.05 -4.50
C LYS A 35 -20.19 8.16 -3.36
N LEU A 36 -20.15 7.14 -2.52
CA LEU A 36 -19.15 6.96 -1.46
C LEU A 36 -18.33 5.65 -1.64
N THR A 37 -18.33 5.13 -2.86
CA THR A 37 -17.72 3.84 -3.21
C THR A 37 -16.22 3.91 -3.43
N LEU A 38 -15.73 5.03 -3.98
CA LEU A 38 -14.32 5.28 -4.21
C LEU A 38 -13.85 6.45 -3.33
N GLY A 39 -12.89 6.17 -2.45
CA GLY A 39 -12.30 7.20 -1.60
C GLY A 39 -11.26 8.01 -2.36
N GLU A 40 -11.57 9.25 -2.67
CA GLU A 40 -10.62 10.23 -3.22
C GLU A 40 -10.91 11.62 -2.64
N PRO A 41 -9.88 12.50 -2.58
CA PRO A 41 -10.09 13.88 -2.15
C PRO A 41 -11.12 14.59 -3.04
N ASP A 42 -12.03 15.34 -2.43
CA ASP A 42 -13.11 16.09 -3.10
C ASP A 42 -12.70 17.49 -3.58
N PHE A 43 -11.46 17.87 -3.33
CA PHE A 43 -10.85 19.12 -3.80
C PHE A 43 -9.80 18.84 -4.88
N PRO A 44 -9.56 19.82 -5.78
CA PRO A 44 -8.61 19.65 -6.87
C PRO A 44 -7.16 19.62 -6.36
N THR A 45 -6.28 19.05 -7.17
CA THR A 45 -4.82 19.19 -6.98
C THR A 45 -4.45 20.67 -6.80
N PRO A 46 -3.60 21.03 -5.82
CA PRO A 46 -3.20 22.41 -5.56
C PRO A 46 -2.63 23.11 -6.80
N GLU A 47 -2.92 24.41 -6.94
CA GLU A 47 -2.60 25.16 -8.16
C GLU A 47 -1.11 25.17 -8.48
N HIS A 48 -0.24 25.34 -7.48
CA HIS A 48 1.21 25.32 -7.70
C HIS A 48 1.73 23.97 -8.21
N VAL A 49 1.08 22.86 -7.82
CA VAL A 49 1.41 21.51 -8.33
C VAL A 49 0.99 21.36 -9.78
N LYS A 50 -0.23 21.82 -10.13
CA LYS A 50 -0.70 21.84 -11.52
C LYS A 50 0.22 22.67 -12.40
N GLN A 51 0.61 23.87 -11.94
CA GLN A 51 1.49 24.74 -12.68
C GLN A 51 2.87 24.12 -12.90
N ALA A 52 3.43 23.44 -11.91
CA ALA A 52 4.69 22.69 -12.07
C ALA A 52 4.57 21.60 -13.15
N GLY A 53 3.46 20.87 -13.18
CA GLY A 53 3.20 19.88 -14.24
C GLY A 53 3.07 20.50 -15.63
N ILE A 54 2.40 21.65 -15.76
CA ILE A 54 2.30 22.40 -17.03
C ILE A 54 3.71 22.84 -17.48
N THR A 55 4.48 23.44 -16.61
CA THR A 55 5.85 23.87 -16.90
C THR A 55 6.73 22.70 -17.35
N ALA A 56 6.63 21.54 -16.70
CA ALA A 56 7.39 20.36 -17.09
C ALA A 56 7.06 19.89 -18.53
N ILE A 57 5.79 20.03 -18.95
CA ILE A 57 5.37 19.71 -20.32
C ILE A 57 5.93 20.76 -21.31
N GLU A 58 5.84 22.05 -20.97
CA GLU A 58 6.31 23.16 -21.79
C GLU A 58 7.85 23.15 -21.98
N GLU A 59 8.57 22.66 -20.98
CA GLU A 59 10.03 22.50 -20.97
C GLU A 59 10.52 21.16 -21.53
N ASP A 60 9.63 20.37 -22.14
CA ASP A 60 9.95 19.09 -22.77
C ASP A 60 10.57 18.03 -21.81
N PHE A 61 10.13 17.98 -20.54
CA PHE A 61 10.49 16.89 -19.63
C PHE A 61 9.80 15.58 -20.04
N SER A 62 10.09 15.11 -21.25
CA SER A 62 9.43 13.96 -21.89
C SER A 62 10.36 12.77 -22.12
N HIS A 63 11.60 12.86 -21.64
CA HIS A 63 12.60 11.81 -21.81
C HIS A 63 12.57 10.79 -20.66
N TYR A 64 13.21 9.64 -20.88
CA TYR A 64 13.37 8.63 -19.83
C TYR A 64 14.11 9.17 -18.62
N THR A 65 13.60 8.82 -17.45
CA THR A 65 14.30 9.03 -16.17
C THR A 65 15.29 7.89 -15.91
N GLY A 66 16.08 8.00 -14.86
CA GLY A 66 16.80 6.86 -14.32
C GLY A 66 15.85 5.72 -13.92
N MET A 67 16.35 4.49 -13.80
CA MET A 67 15.54 3.29 -13.49
C MET A 67 14.75 3.40 -12.17
N ARG A 68 15.19 4.24 -11.24
CA ARG A 68 14.52 4.48 -9.96
C ARG A 68 13.65 5.74 -9.94
N GLY A 69 13.47 6.38 -11.10
CA GLY A 69 12.79 7.67 -11.24
C GLY A 69 13.74 8.86 -11.06
N LEU A 70 13.18 10.06 -11.11
CA LEU A 70 13.92 11.31 -10.95
C LEU A 70 14.61 11.36 -9.59
N GLU A 71 15.87 11.78 -9.57
CA GLU A 71 16.66 11.90 -8.35
C GLU A 71 16.07 12.93 -7.40
N GLU A 72 15.67 14.07 -7.93
CA GLU A 72 15.08 15.17 -7.18
C GLU A 72 13.76 14.74 -6.49
N LEU A 73 12.98 13.88 -7.12
CA LEU A 73 11.76 13.33 -6.52
C LEU A 73 12.10 12.39 -5.37
N ARG A 74 13.11 11.54 -5.53
CA ARG A 74 13.55 10.61 -4.48
C ARG A 74 14.14 11.35 -3.28
N GLU A 75 14.94 12.40 -3.52
CA GLU A 75 15.46 13.29 -2.47
C GLU A 75 14.33 13.99 -1.72
N ALA A 76 13.34 14.54 -2.45
CA ALA A 76 12.17 15.18 -1.85
C ALA A 76 11.35 14.19 -1.02
N ALA A 77 11.20 12.96 -1.48
CA ALA A 77 10.52 11.90 -0.72
C ALA A 77 11.29 11.55 0.58
N CYS A 78 12.62 11.43 0.52
CA CYS A 78 13.45 11.20 1.70
C CYS A 78 13.34 12.35 2.71
N MET A 79 13.43 13.59 2.24
CA MET A 79 13.26 14.77 3.11
C MET A 79 11.88 14.79 3.77
N PHE A 80 10.83 14.46 3.02
CA PHE A 80 9.48 14.39 3.55
C PHE A 80 9.36 13.32 4.64
N GLN A 81 9.85 12.12 4.39
CA GLN A 81 9.84 11.01 5.36
C GLN A 81 10.61 11.37 6.64
N GLN A 82 11.77 12.02 6.50
CA GLN A 82 12.55 12.45 7.65
C GLN A 82 11.85 13.53 8.46
N GLN A 83 11.32 14.56 7.80
CA GLN A 83 10.67 15.69 8.48
C GLN A 83 9.34 15.32 9.14
N ARG A 84 8.57 14.44 8.51
CA ARG A 84 7.22 14.08 8.98
C ARG A 84 7.22 12.91 9.95
N TYR A 85 8.07 11.91 9.72
CA TYR A 85 8.01 10.62 10.43
C TYR A 85 9.34 10.22 11.09
N GLY A 86 10.41 11.01 10.91
CA GLY A 86 11.73 10.72 11.48
C GLY A 86 12.46 9.56 10.82
N LEU A 87 11.99 9.11 9.64
CA LEU A 87 12.61 8.02 8.88
C LEU A 87 13.68 8.55 7.95
N THR A 88 14.86 7.97 8.00
CA THR A 88 16.00 8.37 7.14
C THR A 88 16.27 7.27 6.13
N TYR A 89 16.30 7.64 4.85
CA TYR A 89 16.62 6.77 3.73
C TYR A 89 17.66 7.42 2.82
N ASP A 90 18.48 6.58 2.17
CA ASP A 90 19.36 7.02 1.11
C ASP A 90 18.59 7.11 -0.22
N PRO A 91 18.45 8.31 -0.83
CA PRO A 91 17.73 8.47 -2.08
C PRO A 91 18.36 7.71 -3.25
N GLN A 92 19.65 7.36 -3.17
CA GLN A 92 20.33 6.65 -4.24
C GLN A 92 20.11 5.13 -4.21
N THR A 93 19.91 4.55 -3.03
CA THR A 93 19.87 3.07 -2.87
C THR A 93 18.57 2.54 -2.30
N GLU A 94 17.83 3.33 -1.53
CA GLU A 94 16.68 2.86 -0.73
C GLU A 94 15.32 3.37 -1.21
N VAL A 95 15.27 4.22 -2.26
CA VAL A 95 14.01 4.79 -2.77
C VAL A 95 13.80 4.46 -4.24
N LEU A 96 12.58 4.04 -4.56
CA LEU A 96 12.09 3.79 -5.90
C LEU A 96 10.78 4.54 -6.12
N THR A 97 10.66 5.27 -7.22
CA THR A 97 9.37 5.87 -7.63
C THR A 97 8.59 4.93 -8.53
N THR A 98 7.27 4.93 -8.41
CA THR A 98 6.37 4.03 -9.10
C THR A 98 5.14 4.75 -9.64
N VAL A 99 4.39 4.10 -10.54
CA VAL A 99 3.11 4.60 -11.08
C VAL A 99 2.01 4.44 -10.03
N GLY A 100 2.14 5.17 -8.93
CA GLY A 100 1.27 5.12 -7.75
C GLY A 100 1.60 3.96 -6.81
N ALA A 101 1.08 4.04 -5.58
CA ALA A 101 1.30 3.03 -4.53
C ALA A 101 0.90 1.61 -4.95
N THR A 102 -0.04 1.44 -5.88
CA THR A 102 -0.44 0.10 -6.37
C THR A 102 0.71 -0.62 -7.07
N GLU A 103 1.50 0.07 -7.89
CA GLU A 103 2.69 -0.54 -8.50
C GLU A 103 3.77 -0.80 -7.46
N ALA A 104 3.93 0.10 -6.48
CA ALA A 104 4.86 -0.12 -5.38
C ALA A 104 4.53 -1.41 -4.59
N ILE A 105 3.25 -1.62 -4.25
CA ILE A 105 2.78 -2.84 -3.58
C ILE A 105 3.04 -4.07 -4.46
N ALA A 106 2.70 -3.99 -5.75
CA ALA A 106 2.91 -5.09 -6.69
C ALA A 106 4.39 -5.46 -6.80
N SER A 107 5.25 -4.46 -6.97
CA SER A 107 6.69 -4.66 -7.10
C SER A 107 7.30 -5.23 -5.81
N ALA A 108 6.90 -4.72 -4.65
CA ALA A 108 7.34 -5.23 -3.36
C ALA A 108 6.94 -6.71 -3.17
N LEU A 109 5.66 -7.04 -3.38
CA LEU A 109 5.17 -8.41 -3.22
C LEU A 109 5.82 -9.38 -4.22
N LEU A 110 5.93 -8.99 -5.50
CA LEU A 110 6.56 -9.82 -6.53
C LEU A 110 8.06 -10.02 -6.30
N SER A 111 8.73 -9.11 -5.60
CA SER A 111 10.17 -9.25 -5.30
C SER A 111 10.46 -10.17 -4.12
N VAL A 112 9.49 -10.39 -3.21
CA VAL A 112 9.72 -11.15 -1.98
C VAL A 112 8.98 -12.48 -1.91
N LEU A 113 7.90 -12.67 -2.70
CA LEU A 113 7.03 -13.84 -2.62
C LEU A 113 7.36 -14.90 -3.66
N GLU A 114 7.23 -16.16 -3.25
CA GLU A 114 7.30 -17.35 -4.09
C GLU A 114 6.00 -18.16 -4.01
N GLU A 115 5.90 -19.19 -4.87
CA GLU A 115 4.74 -20.12 -4.86
C GLU A 115 4.61 -20.82 -3.52
N GLY A 116 3.42 -20.69 -2.90
CA GLY A 116 3.08 -21.33 -1.63
C GLY A 116 3.37 -20.50 -0.38
N ASP A 117 4.02 -19.34 -0.53
CA ASP A 117 4.21 -18.40 0.59
C ASP A 117 2.87 -17.89 1.12
N LYS A 118 2.86 -17.47 2.37
CA LYS A 118 1.71 -16.84 3.03
C LYS A 118 2.00 -15.40 3.40
N VAL A 119 0.98 -14.56 3.23
CA VAL A 119 1.02 -13.14 3.60
C VAL A 119 -0.07 -12.87 4.61
N LEU A 120 0.31 -12.41 5.81
CA LEU A 120 -0.65 -12.00 6.83
C LEU A 120 -1.16 -10.59 6.55
N ILE A 121 -2.45 -10.36 6.80
CA ILE A 121 -3.06 -9.03 6.71
C ILE A 121 -4.16 -8.86 7.75
N PRO A 122 -4.13 -7.79 8.58
CA PRO A 122 -5.29 -7.41 9.39
C PRO A 122 -6.52 -7.14 8.51
N ALA A 123 -7.64 -7.75 8.83
CA ALA A 123 -8.88 -7.66 8.08
C ALA A 123 -9.99 -6.97 8.93
N PRO A 124 -10.87 -6.14 8.30
CA PRO A 124 -10.98 -5.91 6.85
C PRO A 124 -9.84 -5.06 6.27
N ALA A 125 -9.54 -5.28 5.00
CA ALA A 125 -8.45 -4.62 4.30
C ALA A 125 -8.83 -4.20 2.89
N TYR A 126 -7.99 -3.37 2.28
CA TYR A 126 -8.15 -2.97 0.88
C TYR A 126 -8.12 -4.18 -0.04
N SER A 127 -9.17 -4.34 -0.85
CA SER A 127 -9.35 -5.51 -1.73
C SER A 127 -8.31 -5.65 -2.85
N GLY A 128 -7.48 -4.63 -3.06
CA GLY A 128 -6.41 -4.66 -4.06
C GLY A 128 -5.20 -5.49 -3.68
N TYR A 129 -5.02 -5.87 -2.42
CA TYR A 129 -3.88 -6.69 -2.00
C TYR A 129 -4.03 -8.15 -2.46
N GLN A 130 -5.21 -8.74 -2.31
CA GLN A 130 -5.44 -10.14 -2.63
C GLN A 130 -5.03 -10.52 -4.06
N PRO A 131 -5.45 -9.80 -5.13
CA PRO A 131 -5.05 -10.13 -6.48
C PRO A 131 -3.53 -10.10 -6.70
N LEU A 132 -2.82 -9.20 -6.03
CA LEU A 132 -1.36 -9.07 -6.17
C LEU A 132 -0.64 -10.24 -5.49
N VAL A 133 -1.10 -10.64 -4.29
CA VAL A 133 -0.57 -11.81 -3.58
C VAL A 133 -0.83 -13.09 -4.38
N GLU A 134 -2.02 -13.27 -4.92
CA GLU A 134 -2.38 -14.44 -5.74
C GLU A 134 -1.58 -14.50 -7.05
N LEU A 135 -1.31 -13.35 -7.71
CA LEU A 135 -0.46 -13.29 -8.89
C LEU A 135 0.98 -13.69 -8.58
N ALA A 136 1.48 -13.34 -7.41
CA ALA A 136 2.78 -13.78 -6.94
C ALA A 136 2.84 -15.30 -6.64
N GLY A 137 1.69 -15.99 -6.57
CA GLY A 137 1.60 -17.41 -6.25
C GLY A 137 1.44 -17.71 -4.75
N ALA A 138 1.30 -16.68 -3.95
CA ALA A 138 1.15 -16.77 -2.51
C ALA A 138 -0.33 -16.78 -2.08
N GLU A 139 -0.56 -17.06 -0.81
CA GLU A 139 -1.88 -17.06 -0.17
C GLU A 139 -1.99 -15.90 0.83
N LEU A 140 -3.07 -15.11 0.71
CA LEU A 140 -3.39 -14.07 1.67
C LEU A 140 -4.14 -14.65 2.86
N ILE A 141 -3.59 -14.49 4.07
CA ILE A 141 -4.15 -14.98 5.33
C ILE A 141 -4.71 -13.79 6.12
N PRO A 142 -6.04 -13.64 6.19
CA PRO A 142 -6.64 -12.58 6.97
C PRO A 142 -6.55 -12.84 8.48
N ILE A 143 -6.17 -11.83 9.24
CA ILE A 143 -6.28 -11.76 10.69
C ILE A 143 -7.56 -11.00 11.01
N ASP A 144 -8.57 -11.68 11.55
CA ASP A 144 -9.83 -11.02 11.93
C ASP A 144 -9.60 -10.07 13.11
N THR A 145 -9.93 -8.80 12.93
CA THR A 145 -9.79 -7.74 13.93
C THR A 145 -11.15 -7.15 14.36
N SER A 146 -12.25 -7.81 14.02
CA SER A 146 -13.61 -7.33 14.32
C SER A 146 -13.86 -7.16 15.81
N ASP A 147 -13.38 -8.10 16.63
CA ASP A 147 -13.56 -8.09 18.09
C ASP A 147 -12.63 -7.10 18.81
N THR A 148 -11.66 -6.52 18.12
CA THR A 148 -10.68 -5.58 18.67
C THR A 148 -10.85 -4.15 18.16
N GLY A 149 -12.04 -3.83 17.63
CA GLY A 149 -12.31 -2.52 17.06
C GLY A 149 -11.50 -2.22 15.80
N PHE A 150 -11.17 -3.24 15.04
CA PHE A 150 -10.35 -3.21 13.84
C PHE A 150 -8.89 -2.78 14.06
N VAL A 151 -8.39 -2.95 15.27
CA VAL A 151 -7.00 -2.73 15.65
C VAL A 151 -6.34 -4.07 15.90
N CYS A 152 -5.39 -4.46 15.06
CA CYS A 152 -4.69 -5.73 15.20
C CYS A 152 -3.86 -5.78 16.48
N GLN A 153 -3.92 -6.91 17.20
CA GLN A 153 -3.23 -7.12 18.46
C GLN A 153 -2.00 -8.04 18.27
N PRO A 154 -0.92 -7.86 19.04
CA PRO A 154 0.28 -8.69 18.97
C PRO A 154 -0.01 -10.20 19.02
N GLU A 155 -0.93 -10.62 19.91
CA GLU A 155 -1.29 -12.02 20.12
C GLU A 155 -1.96 -12.66 18.88
N GLN A 156 -2.54 -11.84 18.01
CA GLN A 156 -3.12 -12.34 16.76
C GLN A 156 -2.03 -12.72 15.76
N PHE A 157 -0.93 -11.97 15.73
CA PHE A 157 0.25 -12.34 14.95
C PHE A 157 0.94 -13.58 15.52
N GLU A 158 1.12 -13.66 16.85
CA GLU A 158 1.71 -14.83 17.49
C GLU A 158 0.95 -16.12 17.13
N ARG A 159 -0.38 -16.11 17.25
CA ARG A 159 -1.22 -17.26 16.84
C ARG A 159 -1.06 -17.62 15.36
N ALA A 160 -0.97 -16.61 14.48
CA ALA A 160 -0.76 -16.88 13.06
C ALA A 160 0.61 -17.52 12.80
N PHE A 161 1.67 -17.06 13.46
CA PHE A 161 3.00 -17.68 13.37
C PHE A 161 3.05 -19.08 13.97
N GLU A 162 2.33 -19.33 15.07
CA GLU A 162 2.17 -20.69 15.63
C GLU A 162 1.49 -21.65 14.64
N GLN A 163 0.50 -21.14 13.91
CA GLN A 163 -0.28 -21.95 12.96
C GLN A 163 0.45 -22.21 11.64
N TYR A 164 1.11 -21.21 11.09
CA TYR A 164 1.66 -21.28 9.73
C TYR A 164 3.18 -21.31 9.67
N GLY A 165 3.85 -20.95 10.75
CA GLY A 165 5.31 -21.04 10.90
C GLY A 165 6.08 -20.28 9.81
N SER A 166 7.08 -20.95 9.26
CA SER A 166 7.97 -20.41 8.22
C SER A 166 7.31 -20.23 6.85
N ALA A 167 6.07 -20.68 6.66
CA ALA A 167 5.33 -20.39 5.44
C ALA A 167 4.92 -18.91 5.34
N ILE A 168 4.87 -18.18 6.47
CA ILE A 168 4.64 -16.75 6.46
C ILE A 168 5.90 -16.05 5.97
N LYS A 169 5.80 -15.37 4.84
CA LYS A 169 6.90 -14.63 4.20
C LYS A 169 6.79 -13.14 4.41
N ALA A 170 5.56 -12.62 4.45
CA ALA A 170 5.32 -11.19 4.59
C ALA A 170 4.09 -10.88 5.45
N VAL A 171 4.07 -9.67 5.98
CA VAL A 171 2.93 -9.06 6.66
C VAL A 171 2.61 -7.76 5.95
N ILE A 172 1.36 -7.53 5.58
CA ILE A 172 0.89 -6.23 5.08
C ILE A 172 0.24 -5.49 6.24
N LEU A 173 0.72 -4.29 6.53
CA LEU A 173 0.11 -3.35 7.46
C LEU A 173 -0.34 -2.11 6.71
N ASN A 174 -1.62 -1.77 6.78
CA ASN A 174 -2.16 -0.55 6.20
C ASN A 174 -2.80 0.28 7.31
N TYR A 175 -2.09 1.31 7.75
CA TYR A 175 -2.55 2.24 8.78
C TYR A 175 -2.12 3.67 8.43
N PRO A 176 -3.06 4.64 8.44
CA PRO A 176 -4.50 4.49 8.65
C PRO A 176 -5.13 3.49 7.70
N ASN A 177 -6.05 2.66 8.21
CA ASN A 177 -6.57 1.51 7.47
C ASN A 177 -7.67 1.89 6.47
N ASN A 178 -7.63 1.28 5.31
CA ASN A 178 -8.76 1.21 4.39
C ASN A 178 -9.38 -0.21 4.49
N PRO A 179 -10.65 -0.39 4.94
CA PRO A 179 -11.71 0.62 4.94
C PRO A 179 -12.08 1.22 6.30
N THR A 180 -11.47 0.83 7.42
CA THR A 180 -12.01 1.13 8.76
C THR A 180 -11.64 2.54 9.26
N GLY A 181 -10.59 3.17 8.71
CA GLY A 181 -10.06 4.43 9.18
C GLY A 181 -9.31 4.34 10.51
N THR A 182 -9.11 3.14 11.04
CA THR A 182 -8.36 2.94 12.29
C THR A 182 -6.88 3.24 12.13
N THR A 183 -6.27 3.67 13.21
CA THR A 183 -4.83 3.93 13.32
C THR A 183 -4.23 3.09 14.45
N LEU A 184 -2.91 3.01 14.51
CA LEU A 184 -2.18 2.41 15.62
C LEU A 184 -1.43 3.48 16.40
N SER A 185 -1.49 3.40 17.71
CA SER A 185 -0.63 4.21 18.58
C SER A 185 0.82 3.71 18.56
N ALA A 186 1.76 4.55 18.97
CA ALA A 186 3.16 4.16 19.07
C ALA A 186 3.36 2.88 19.90
N SER A 187 2.68 2.75 21.05
CA SER A 187 2.79 1.57 21.90
C SER A 187 2.21 0.31 21.26
N GLN A 188 1.14 0.42 20.46
CA GLN A 188 0.59 -0.71 19.71
C GLN A 188 1.52 -1.16 18.59
N LEU A 189 2.10 -0.19 17.84
CA LEU A 189 3.10 -0.49 16.81
C LEU A 189 4.35 -1.14 17.40
N GLU A 190 4.86 -0.63 18.52
CA GLU A 190 6.01 -1.21 19.21
C GLU A 190 5.72 -2.65 19.66
N ALA A 191 4.56 -2.90 20.25
CA ALA A 191 4.17 -4.25 20.68
C ALA A 191 4.05 -5.23 19.49
N ILE A 192 3.50 -4.80 18.36
CA ILE A 192 3.46 -5.59 17.12
C ILE A 192 4.87 -5.83 16.59
N ALA A 193 5.72 -4.80 16.59
CA ALA A 193 7.09 -4.90 16.12
C ALA A 193 7.90 -5.92 16.95
N GLU A 194 7.73 -5.95 18.27
CA GLU A 194 8.39 -6.94 19.15
C GLU A 194 7.98 -8.39 18.86
N VAL A 195 6.78 -8.61 18.35
CA VAL A 195 6.39 -9.93 17.83
C VAL A 195 7.05 -10.22 16.49
N LEU A 196 6.92 -9.31 15.51
CA LEU A 196 7.41 -9.51 14.15
C LEU A 196 8.93 -9.66 14.10
N LYS A 197 9.66 -9.00 14.98
CA LYS A 197 11.12 -9.08 15.12
C LYS A 197 11.65 -10.49 15.40
N LYS A 198 10.80 -11.35 15.97
CA LYS A 198 11.15 -12.76 16.24
C LYS A 198 11.22 -13.63 14.98
N TYR A 199 10.70 -13.12 13.85
CA TYR A 199 10.51 -13.88 12.63
C TYR A 199 11.17 -13.19 11.43
N PRO A 200 11.79 -13.96 10.51
CA PRO A 200 12.43 -13.41 9.31
C PRO A 200 11.38 -13.12 8.22
N VAL A 201 10.53 -12.14 8.43
CA VAL A 201 9.45 -11.77 7.52
C VAL A 201 9.62 -10.33 7.03
N PHE A 202 9.15 -10.07 5.81
CA PHE A 202 9.02 -8.71 5.31
C PHE A 202 7.76 -8.04 5.84
N VAL A 203 7.85 -6.78 6.19
CA VAL A 203 6.70 -5.95 6.56
C VAL A 203 6.45 -4.94 5.43
N ILE A 204 5.33 -5.10 4.73
CA ILE A 204 4.88 -4.15 3.72
C ILE A 204 3.98 -3.13 4.43
N SER A 205 4.52 -1.97 4.74
CA SER A 205 3.78 -0.90 5.44
C SER A 205 3.20 0.07 4.42
N ASP A 206 1.90 -0.10 4.12
CA ASP A 206 1.17 0.81 3.24
C ASP A 206 0.66 2.01 4.04
N GLU A 207 1.36 3.12 3.90
CA GLU A 207 1.15 4.36 4.63
C GLU A 207 0.58 5.49 3.75
N VAL A 208 -0.09 5.13 2.65
CA VAL A 208 -0.67 6.09 1.69
C VAL A 208 -1.65 7.09 2.35
N TYR A 209 -2.20 6.74 3.51
CA TYR A 209 -3.12 7.58 4.30
C TYR A 209 -2.46 8.28 5.49
N ALA A 210 -1.15 8.20 5.66
CA ALA A 210 -0.44 8.75 6.82
C ALA A 210 -0.77 10.21 7.12
N GLU A 211 -0.84 11.07 6.09
CA GLU A 211 -1.19 12.49 6.22
C GLU A 211 -2.68 12.74 6.53
N LEU A 212 -3.53 11.71 6.48
CA LEU A 212 -4.95 11.78 6.86
C LEU A 212 -5.18 11.28 8.29
N THR A 213 -4.18 11.35 9.14
CA THR A 213 -4.29 11.10 10.58
C THR A 213 -4.82 12.37 11.26
N TYR A 214 -6.11 12.38 11.63
CA TYR A 214 -6.80 13.57 12.15
C TYR A 214 -6.65 13.76 13.66
N SER A 215 -6.21 12.73 14.37
CA SER A 215 -5.96 12.80 15.81
C SER A 215 -4.63 12.10 16.14
N GLY A 216 -3.80 12.75 16.94
CA GLY A 216 -2.46 12.26 17.23
C GLY A 216 -1.48 12.46 16.05
N THR A 217 -0.43 11.65 16.04
CA THR A 217 0.62 11.67 15.01
C THR A 217 0.75 10.29 14.42
N HIS A 218 0.83 10.19 13.10
CA HIS A 218 1.15 8.94 12.44
C HIS A 218 2.55 8.48 12.83
N MET A 219 2.67 7.19 13.12
CA MET A 219 3.95 6.52 13.37
C MET A 219 4.10 5.37 12.39
N SER A 220 5.28 5.27 11.80
CA SER A 220 5.60 4.13 10.92
C SER A 220 6.19 2.98 11.72
N ILE A 221 5.83 1.75 11.37
CA ILE A 221 6.47 0.56 11.94
C ILE A 221 7.94 0.46 11.55
N ALA A 222 8.37 1.12 10.48
CA ALA A 222 9.76 1.20 10.07
C ALA A 222 10.66 1.85 11.12
N ALA A 223 10.10 2.67 12.03
CA ALA A 223 10.86 3.21 13.17
C ALA A 223 11.30 2.12 14.16
N TYR A 224 10.60 0.99 14.20
CA TYR A 224 10.88 -0.15 15.09
C TYR A 224 11.53 -1.33 14.37
N LEU A 225 11.26 -1.48 13.07
CA LEU A 225 11.71 -2.60 12.22
C LEU A 225 12.32 -2.09 10.90
N PRO A 226 13.37 -1.23 10.93
CA PRO A 226 13.88 -0.60 9.71
C PRO A 226 14.38 -1.61 8.67
N GLU A 227 14.99 -2.71 9.11
CA GLU A 227 15.60 -3.69 8.20
C GLU A 227 14.60 -4.71 7.61
N GLN A 228 13.40 -4.78 8.17
CA GLN A 228 12.35 -5.70 7.70
C GLN A 228 11.23 -4.99 6.94
N THR A 229 11.19 -3.65 6.95
CA THR A 229 10.05 -2.87 6.47
C THR A 229 10.30 -2.25 5.11
N ILE A 230 9.36 -2.49 4.20
CA ILE A 230 9.22 -1.74 2.95
C ILE A 230 8.05 -0.76 3.15
N VAL A 231 8.38 0.54 3.27
CA VAL A 231 7.36 1.58 3.40
C VAL A 231 6.84 1.95 2.02
N ILE A 232 5.53 1.94 1.89
CA ILE A 232 4.83 2.36 0.67
C ILE A 232 4.00 3.61 0.96
N SER A 233 4.17 4.61 0.13
CA SER A 233 3.45 5.87 0.21
C SER A 233 3.14 6.39 -1.19
N GLY A 234 2.50 7.54 -1.28
CA GLY A 234 2.19 8.17 -2.55
C GLY A 234 1.42 9.47 -2.39
N LEU A 235 1.31 10.22 -3.47
CA LEU A 235 0.71 11.54 -3.47
C LEU A 235 -0.81 11.52 -3.72
N SER A 236 -1.39 10.35 -3.97
CA SER A 236 -2.80 10.19 -4.35
C SER A 236 -3.76 10.80 -3.32
N LYS A 237 -3.52 10.54 -2.04
CA LYS A 237 -4.46 10.92 -0.95
C LYS A 237 -4.08 12.22 -0.28
N SER A 238 -2.82 12.36 0.09
CA SER A 238 -2.30 13.54 0.79
C SER A 238 -2.28 14.82 -0.05
N HIS A 239 -2.12 14.68 -1.36
CA HIS A 239 -1.91 15.83 -2.28
C HIS A 239 -3.01 15.98 -3.34
N ALA A 240 -4.13 15.26 -3.20
CA ALA A 240 -5.22 15.23 -4.18
C ALA A 240 -4.72 14.91 -5.62
N MET A 241 -3.88 13.89 -5.74
CA MET A 241 -3.20 13.52 -6.98
C MET A 241 -3.54 12.09 -7.41
N THR A 242 -4.77 11.63 -7.21
CA THR A 242 -5.19 10.25 -7.53
C THR A 242 -4.94 9.88 -9.00
N GLY A 243 -5.17 10.80 -9.91
CA GLY A 243 -4.99 10.63 -11.36
C GLY A 243 -3.54 10.78 -11.85
N TRP A 244 -2.65 11.37 -11.07
CA TRP A 244 -1.25 11.63 -11.45
C TRP A 244 -0.37 10.37 -11.38
N ARG A 245 -0.78 9.40 -10.61
CA ARG A 245 -0.08 8.11 -10.46
C ARG A 245 1.36 8.24 -9.97
N VAL A 246 1.59 8.86 -8.81
CA VAL A 246 2.91 8.99 -8.19
C VAL A 246 2.92 8.24 -6.86
N GLY A 247 3.84 7.32 -6.74
CA GLY A 247 4.08 6.51 -5.54
C GLY A 247 5.55 6.17 -5.36
#